data_b8894b1b46f081b338e12ae432a13b05
#
_entry.id   b8894b1b46f081b338e12ae432a13b05
#
_cell.length_a   1.000
_cell.length_b   1.000
_cell.length_c   1.000
_cell.angle_alpha   90.00
_cell.angle_beta   90.00
_cell.angle_gamma   90.00
#
_symmetry.space_group_name_H-M   'P 1'
#
loop_
_entity.id
_entity.type
_entity.pdbx_description
1 polymer ?
#
loop_
_entity_poly.entity_id
_entity_poly.type
_entity_poly.pdbx_seq_one_letter_code
_entity_poly.pdbx_strand_id
1 'polypeptide(L)'
;GWEQMQQMKDMGLFLRGVKTKLKNNGDDYYGIIRECTARSIPSAIIEHCHVDESRDTPYCQTEEDWKRFGREDALSVARYFGLSSTSLGVDYSNEANNLPEVSLQSILPATIRDQTEPDVCVLTLQNADYDTGEVTLEVTATDYDCPMMYYDYSTDGGKTYSELIPWPDLDIMVGTYPDTFTFSLSFTKGET
;
A
#
# COMPACT_ATOMS: atom_id res chain seq x y z
N GLY A 1 -3.91 -4.34 7.68
CA GLY A 1 -4.29 -2.99 7.25
C GLY A 1 -3.61 -1.92 8.07
N TRP A 2 -3.93 -1.77 9.33
CA TRP A 2 -3.34 -0.75 10.23
C TRP A 2 -1.82 -0.78 10.23
N GLU A 3 -1.25 -1.95 10.39
CA GLU A 3 0.20 -2.19 10.36
C GLU A 3 0.84 -1.61 9.11
N GLN A 4 0.32 -2.00 7.97
CA GLN A 4 0.86 -1.56 6.68
C GLN A 4 0.72 -0.05 6.49
N MET A 5 -0.40 0.54 6.88
CA MET A 5 -0.59 1.99 6.78
C MET A 5 0.37 2.74 7.69
N GLN A 6 0.64 2.22 8.90
CA GLN A 6 1.58 2.84 9.82
C GLN A 6 3.00 2.80 9.24
N GLN A 7 3.44 1.67 8.72
CA GLN A 7 4.75 1.51 8.09
C GLN A 7 4.89 2.37 6.81
N MET A 8 3.86 2.42 5.98
CA MET A 8 3.86 3.30 4.81
C MET A 8 4.01 4.77 5.21
N LYS A 9 3.27 5.22 6.22
CA LYS A 9 3.29 6.60 6.68
C LYS A 9 4.61 6.99 7.32
N ASP A 10 5.15 6.16 8.20
CA ASP A 10 6.29 6.51 9.06
C ASP A 10 7.63 6.09 8.45
N MET A 11 7.64 5.14 7.54
CA MET A 11 8.86 4.60 6.93
C MET A 11 8.94 4.85 5.42
N GLY A 12 7.83 5.22 4.76
CA GLY A 12 7.80 5.39 3.31
C GLY A 12 7.79 4.09 2.52
N LEU A 13 7.43 2.97 3.17
CA LEU A 13 7.30 1.68 2.51
C LEU A 13 6.07 1.60 1.63
N PHE A 14 6.16 0.84 0.56
CA PHE A 14 5.03 0.61 -0.33
C PHE A 14 4.06 -0.40 0.27
N LEU A 15 2.78 -0.04 0.24
CA LEU A 15 1.71 -0.90 0.67
C LEU A 15 1.43 -1.96 -0.41
N ARG A 16 1.45 -3.23 -0.02
CA ARG A 16 1.14 -4.36 -0.92
C ARG A 16 -0.19 -5.05 -0.59
N GLY A 17 -0.96 -4.47 0.32
CA GLY A 17 -2.28 -4.96 0.72
C GLY A 17 -2.27 -6.05 1.78
N VAL A 18 -3.47 -6.40 2.23
CA VAL A 18 -3.72 -7.51 3.15
C VAL A 18 -4.21 -8.69 2.33
N LYS A 19 -3.53 -9.82 2.46
CA LYS A 19 -3.80 -11.01 1.63
C LYS A 19 -4.18 -12.19 2.51
N THR A 20 -5.07 -13.03 1.99
CA THR A 20 -5.39 -14.33 2.57
C THR A 20 -4.91 -15.44 1.64
N LYS A 21 -4.58 -16.59 2.19
CA LYS A 21 -4.23 -17.78 1.42
C LYS A 21 -4.88 -19.00 2.06
N LEU A 22 -5.66 -19.71 1.25
CA LEU A 22 -6.35 -20.91 1.69
C LEU A 22 -5.78 -22.16 1.00
N LYS A 23 -6.00 -23.30 1.62
CA LYS A 23 -5.80 -24.61 1.02
C LYS A 23 -7.03 -24.97 0.17
N ASN A 24 -6.91 -26.02 -0.64
CA ASN A 24 -8.01 -26.54 -1.45
C ASN A 24 -9.24 -26.99 -0.63
N ASN A 25 -9.08 -27.30 0.64
CA ASN A 25 -10.16 -27.68 1.55
C ASN A 25 -10.78 -26.48 2.31
N GLY A 26 -10.35 -25.26 2.01
CA GLY A 26 -10.86 -24.04 2.64
C GLY A 26 -10.16 -23.63 3.94
N ASP A 27 -9.24 -24.43 4.48
CA ASP A 27 -8.46 -24.06 5.67
C ASP A 27 -7.42 -23.00 5.33
N ASP A 28 -7.01 -22.19 6.32
CA ASP A 28 -5.86 -21.30 6.19
C ASP A 28 -4.61 -22.06 5.73
N TYR A 29 -3.88 -21.50 4.79
CA TYR A 29 -2.68 -22.13 4.24
C TYR A 29 -1.56 -22.25 5.28
N TYR A 30 -1.33 -21.18 6.05
CA TYR A 30 -0.23 -21.10 7.00
C TYR A 30 -0.58 -21.78 8.33
N GLY A 31 0.32 -22.66 8.82
CA GLY A 31 0.11 -23.42 10.05
C GLY A 31 -0.12 -22.54 11.27
N ILE A 32 0.66 -21.46 11.42
CA ILE A 32 0.51 -20.53 12.55
C ILE A 32 -0.88 -19.89 12.56
N ILE A 33 -1.40 -19.47 11.41
CA ILE A 33 -2.74 -18.88 11.33
C ILE A 33 -3.81 -19.91 11.74
N ARG A 34 -3.75 -21.15 11.22
CA ARG A 34 -4.69 -22.22 11.61
C ARG A 34 -4.69 -22.48 13.10
N GLU A 35 -3.50 -22.60 13.71
CA GLU A 35 -3.36 -22.88 15.14
C GLU A 35 -3.88 -21.74 16.02
N CYS A 36 -3.68 -20.52 15.61
CA CYS A 36 -4.23 -19.34 16.28
C CYS A 36 -5.75 -19.26 16.11
N THR A 37 -6.26 -19.45 14.90
CA THR A 37 -7.70 -19.43 14.59
C THR A 37 -8.44 -20.49 15.42
N ALA A 38 -7.89 -21.70 15.52
CA ALA A 38 -8.47 -22.78 16.33
C ALA A 38 -8.59 -22.45 17.83
N ARG A 39 -7.83 -21.45 18.30
CA ARG A 39 -7.83 -20.96 19.69
C ARG A 39 -8.49 -19.61 19.86
N SER A 40 -9.11 -19.08 18.80
CA SER A 40 -9.70 -17.74 18.79
C SER A 40 -8.69 -16.62 19.11
N ILE A 41 -7.44 -16.81 18.68
CA ILE A 41 -6.37 -15.83 18.83
C ILE A 41 -6.20 -15.10 17.51
N PRO A 42 -6.40 -13.76 17.45
CA PRO A 42 -6.10 -12.97 16.28
C PRO A 42 -4.63 -13.14 15.88
N SER A 43 -4.38 -13.36 14.60
CA SER A 43 -3.03 -13.60 14.10
C SER A 43 -2.84 -13.06 12.69
N ALA A 44 -1.64 -12.63 12.40
CA ALA A 44 -1.20 -12.19 11.09
C ALA A 44 0.27 -12.56 10.88
N ILE A 45 0.65 -12.66 9.63
CA ILE A 45 2.05 -12.69 9.21
C ILE A 45 2.33 -11.34 8.58
N ILE A 46 3.34 -10.65 9.08
CA ILE A 46 3.75 -9.35 8.57
C ILE A 46 4.99 -9.57 7.71
N GLU A 47 4.91 -9.18 6.46
CA GLU A 47 6.01 -9.22 5.50
C GLU A 47 6.45 -7.78 5.23
N HIS A 48 7.50 -7.33 5.91
CA HIS A 48 7.95 -5.94 5.90
C HIS A 48 8.63 -5.55 4.58
N CYS A 49 9.52 -6.42 4.08
CA CYS A 49 10.35 -6.18 2.92
C CYS A 49 10.60 -7.45 2.12
N HIS A 50 10.81 -7.29 0.83
CA HIS A 50 11.39 -8.33 -0.02
C HIS A 50 12.90 -8.11 -0.14
N VAL A 51 13.70 -9.09 0.23
CA VAL A 51 15.17 -8.97 0.24
C VAL A 51 15.79 -8.87 -1.16
N ASP A 52 15.05 -9.25 -2.18
CA ASP A 52 15.42 -9.21 -3.59
C ASP A 52 14.80 -8.05 -4.38
N GLU A 53 14.04 -7.20 -3.71
CA GLU A 53 13.49 -5.97 -4.29
C GLU A 53 14.38 -4.77 -3.96
N SER A 54 14.92 -4.12 -4.98
CA SER A 54 15.88 -3.02 -4.82
C SER A 54 15.34 -1.82 -4.05
N ARG A 55 14.03 -1.58 -4.09
CA ARG A 55 13.35 -0.49 -3.36
C ARG A 55 13.12 -0.82 -1.89
N ASP A 56 12.97 -2.12 -1.57
CA ASP A 56 12.77 -2.59 -0.21
C ASP A 56 14.11 -2.75 0.54
N THR A 57 15.16 -3.14 -0.18
CA THR A 57 16.48 -3.46 0.40
C THR A 57 17.05 -2.36 1.32
N PRO A 58 16.95 -1.04 1.01
CA PRO A 58 17.45 0.02 1.88
C PRO A 58 16.84 0.04 3.29
N TYR A 59 15.67 -0.57 3.49
CA TYR A 59 14.95 -0.56 4.76
C TYR A 59 15.24 -1.75 5.67
N CYS A 60 16.02 -2.74 5.22
CA CYS A 60 16.23 -3.98 5.97
C CYS A 60 17.69 -4.41 6.11
N GLN A 61 18.66 -3.49 6.01
CA GLN A 61 20.08 -3.80 6.01
C GLN A 61 20.74 -3.77 7.38
N THR A 62 20.20 -2.97 8.29
CA THR A 62 20.83 -2.69 9.57
C THR A 62 19.97 -3.11 10.76
N GLU A 63 20.60 -3.28 11.93
CA GLU A 63 19.88 -3.53 13.18
C GLU A 63 18.92 -2.37 13.53
N GLU A 64 19.27 -1.15 13.14
CA GLU A 64 18.42 0.00 13.37
C GLU A 64 17.14 -0.04 12.51
N ASP A 65 17.26 -0.50 11.28
CA ASP A 65 16.09 -0.72 10.41
C ASP A 65 15.15 -1.77 11.02
N TRP A 66 15.70 -2.86 11.53
CA TRP A 66 14.88 -3.90 12.18
C TRP A 66 14.21 -3.42 13.46
N LYS A 67 14.87 -2.55 14.23
CA LYS A 67 14.27 -1.89 15.40
C LYS A 67 13.13 -0.95 15.02
N ARG A 68 13.25 -0.26 13.87
CA ARG A 68 12.16 0.57 13.34
C ARG A 68 10.94 -0.28 13.04
N PHE A 69 11.08 -1.38 12.30
CA PHE A 69 9.98 -2.32 12.07
C PHE A 69 9.33 -2.81 13.37
N GLY A 70 10.13 -3.30 14.30
CA GLY A 70 9.61 -3.76 15.58
C GLY A 70 8.90 -2.67 16.38
N ARG A 71 9.31 -1.40 16.24
CA ARG A 71 8.60 -0.27 16.83
C ARG A 71 7.24 -0.04 16.17
N GLU A 72 7.18 -0.04 14.84
CA GLU A 72 5.92 0.16 14.10
C GLU A 72 4.94 -1.00 14.32
N ASP A 73 5.42 -2.24 14.38
CA ASP A 73 4.62 -3.41 14.76
C ASP A 73 4.01 -3.22 16.15
N ALA A 74 4.82 -2.81 17.11
CA ALA A 74 4.36 -2.59 18.48
C ALA A 74 3.37 -1.43 18.60
N LEU A 75 3.56 -0.35 17.84
CA LEU A 75 2.62 0.78 17.77
C LEU A 75 1.27 0.34 17.19
N SER A 76 1.28 -0.43 16.12
CA SER A 76 0.07 -0.93 15.47
C SER A 76 -0.71 -1.88 16.39
N VAL A 77 -0.02 -2.78 17.08
CA VAL A 77 -0.62 -3.67 18.08
C VAL A 77 -1.20 -2.88 19.26
N ALA A 78 -0.45 -1.93 19.78
CA ALA A 78 -0.92 -1.08 20.87
C ALA A 78 -2.18 -0.30 20.49
N ARG A 79 -2.21 0.25 19.28
CA ARG A 79 -3.35 0.99 18.75
C ARG A 79 -4.57 0.09 18.54
N TYR A 80 -4.37 -1.09 17.94
CA TYR A 80 -5.45 -2.05 17.72
C TYR A 80 -6.15 -2.48 19.01
N PHE A 81 -5.39 -2.70 20.08
CA PHE A 81 -5.92 -3.13 21.38
C PHE A 81 -6.22 -1.96 22.34
N GLY A 82 -6.03 -0.71 21.94
CA GLY A 82 -6.25 0.46 22.81
C GLY A 82 -5.33 0.47 24.04
N LEU A 83 -4.05 0.16 23.86
CA LEU A 83 -3.09 0.08 24.93
C LEU A 83 -2.30 1.40 25.10
N SER A 84 -1.87 1.65 26.33
CA SER A 84 -0.85 2.66 26.61
C SER A 84 0.52 1.99 26.81
N SER A 85 1.58 2.69 26.39
CA SER A 85 2.95 2.22 26.56
C SER A 85 3.90 3.38 26.86
N THR A 86 4.48 3.38 28.03
CA THR A 86 5.47 4.39 28.43
C THR A 86 6.77 4.25 27.64
N SER A 87 7.18 3.05 27.29
CA SER A 87 8.40 2.80 26.49
C SER A 87 8.26 3.25 25.03
N LEU A 88 7.07 3.16 24.47
CA LEU A 88 6.76 3.66 23.11
C LEU A 88 6.39 5.15 23.12
N GLY A 89 6.04 5.71 24.29
CA GLY A 89 5.61 7.10 24.43
C GLY A 89 4.20 7.35 23.85
N VAL A 90 3.30 6.37 23.94
CA VAL A 90 1.95 6.46 23.35
C VAL A 90 0.87 6.05 24.34
N ASP A 91 -0.32 6.59 24.16
CA ASP A 91 -1.53 6.20 24.86
C ASP A 91 -2.72 6.13 23.87
N TYR A 92 -3.10 4.91 23.53
CA TYR A 92 -4.23 4.61 22.65
C TYR A 92 -5.46 4.12 23.42
N SER A 93 -5.49 4.25 24.74
CA SER A 93 -6.59 3.73 25.58
C SER A 93 -7.97 4.30 25.22
N ASN A 94 -8.02 5.48 24.62
CA ASN A 94 -9.25 6.10 24.16
C ASN A 94 -9.53 5.92 22.65
N GLU A 95 -8.65 5.27 21.91
CA GLU A 95 -8.75 5.10 20.46
C GLU A 95 -9.28 3.74 20.03
N ALA A 96 -9.27 2.73 20.89
CA ALA A 96 -9.63 1.35 20.57
C ALA A 96 -11.02 1.20 19.92
N ASN A 97 -11.96 2.08 20.23
CA ASN A 97 -13.33 2.06 19.69
C ASN A 97 -13.49 2.89 18.40
N ASN A 98 -12.42 3.53 17.94
CA ASN A 98 -12.42 4.41 16.75
C ASN A 98 -11.64 3.80 15.60
N LEU A 99 -11.38 2.49 15.65
CA LEU A 99 -10.76 1.78 14.53
C LEU A 99 -11.74 1.80 13.35
N PRO A 100 -11.30 2.19 12.14
CA PRO A 100 -12.15 2.11 10.97
C PRO A 100 -12.54 0.66 10.69
N GLU A 101 -13.76 0.45 10.24
CA GLU A 101 -14.16 -0.86 9.73
C GLU A 101 -13.29 -1.22 8.54
N VAL A 102 -12.71 -2.41 8.56
CA VAL A 102 -11.96 -2.94 7.43
C VAL A 102 -12.95 -3.54 6.44
N SER A 103 -12.99 -2.97 5.25
CA SER A 103 -13.79 -3.52 4.16
C SER A 103 -13.26 -4.91 3.75
N LEU A 104 -14.16 -5.85 3.41
CA LEU A 104 -13.76 -7.13 2.80
C LEU A 104 -12.99 -6.93 1.50
N GLN A 105 -13.23 -5.85 0.79
CA GLN A 105 -12.49 -5.46 -0.42
C GLN A 105 -11.04 -5.09 -0.14
N SER A 106 -10.68 -4.75 1.09
CA SER A 106 -9.30 -4.51 1.48
C SER A 106 -8.49 -5.80 1.70
N ILE A 107 -9.14 -6.97 1.67
CA ILE A 107 -8.51 -8.27 1.84
C ILE A 107 -8.45 -8.94 0.48
N LEU A 108 -7.25 -9.03 -0.09
CA LEU A 108 -7.03 -9.68 -1.38
C LEU A 108 -6.64 -11.14 -1.18
N PRO A 109 -7.27 -12.09 -1.87
CA PRO A 109 -6.86 -13.49 -1.86
C PRO A 109 -5.43 -13.62 -2.42
N ALA A 110 -4.53 -14.24 -1.67
CA ALA A 110 -3.14 -14.44 -2.12
C ALA A 110 -3.00 -15.42 -3.30
N THR A 111 -4.07 -16.11 -3.64
CA THR A 111 -4.13 -16.99 -4.83
C THR A 111 -4.33 -16.22 -6.12
N ILE A 112 -4.80 -14.99 -6.05
CA ILE A 112 -4.89 -14.09 -7.20
C ILE A 112 -3.49 -13.52 -7.39
N ARG A 113 -2.73 -14.12 -8.29
CA ARG A 113 -1.51 -13.54 -8.83
C ARG A 113 -1.92 -12.82 -10.08
N ASP A 114 -2.20 -11.57 -9.93
CA ASP A 114 -2.33 -10.72 -11.08
C ASP A 114 -0.98 -10.63 -11.80
N GLN A 115 -0.98 -10.95 -13.09
CA GLN A 115 0.16 -10.91 -14.00
C GLN A 115 -0.25 -10.27 -15.33
N THR A 116 -1.41 -9.64 -15.34
CA THR A 116 -1.99 -8.99 -16.52
C THR A 116 -1.80 -7.48 -16.43
N GLU A 117 -1.84 -6.84 -17.56
CA GLU A 117 -1.91 -5.38 -17.65
C GLU A 117 -3.28 -4.91 -17.17
N PRO A 118 -3.41 -3.68 -16.65
CA PRO A 118 -4.72 -3.12 -16.33
C PRO A 118 -5.69 -3.24 -17.51
N ASP A 119 -6.93 -3.68 -17.23
CA ASP A 119 -7.97 -3.83 -18.25
C ASP A 119 -8.29 -2.51 -18.96
N VAL A 120 -8.18 -1.42 -18.22
CA VAL A 120 -8.30 -0.05 -18.74
C VAL A 120 -7.12 0.76 -18.25
N CYS A 121 -6.44 1.44 -19.17
CA CYS A 121 -5.45 2.46 -18.85
C CYS A 121 -5.52 3.55 -19.92
N VAL A 122 -6.11 4.69 -19.57
CA VAL A 122 -6.34 5.80 -20.49
C VAL A 122 -5.74 7.07 -19.91
N LEU A 123 -4.96 7.75 -20.73
CA LEU A 123 -4.38 9.06 -20.40
C LEU A 123 -5.05 10.11 -21.29
N THR A 124 -5.64 11.12 -20.67
CA THR A 124 -6.35 12.20 -21.35
C THR A 124 -5.72 13.55 -21.05
N LEU A 125 -5.40 14.33 -22.07
CA LEU A 125 -4.95 15.70 -21.91
C LEU A 125 -6.14 16.58 -21.50
N GLN A 126 -6.09 17.14 -20.30
CA GLN A 126 -7.10 18.07 -19.79
C GLN A 126 -6.78 19.52 -20.09
N ASN A 127 -5.50 19.91 -19.95
CA ASN A 127 -5.04 21.25 -20.22
C ASN A 127 -3.57 21.26 -20.64
N ALA A 128 -3.20 22.23 -21.48
CA ALA A 128 -1.79 22.54 -21.79
C ALA A 128 -1.62 24.07 -21.85
N ASP A 129 -0.85 24.59 -20.93
CA ASP A 129 -0.46 25.99 -20.90
C ASP A 129 0.93 26.16 -21.52
N TYR A 130 0.97 26.68 -22.75
CA TYR A 130 2.21 26.86 -23.50
C TYR A 130 3.07 28.03 -22.99
N ASP A 131 2.52 28.93 -22.17
CA ASP A 131 3.26 30.06 -21.61
C ASP A 131 4.02 29.62 -20.34
N THR A 132 3.41 28.81 -19.51
CA THR A 132 4.03 28.28 -18.27
C THR A 132 4.73 26.94 -18.49
N GLY A 133 4.37 26.20 -19.54
CA GLY A 133 4.84 24.83 -19.78
C GLY A 133 4.13 23.79 -18.91
N GLU A 134 3.01 24.14 -18.28
CA GLU A 134 2.23 23.22 -17.47
C GLU A 134 1.27 22.40 -18.32
N VAL A 135 1.27 21.09 -18.09
CA VAL A 135 0.37 20.13 -18.73
C VAL A 135 -0.40 19.38 -17.64
N THR A 136 -1.72 19.44 -17.71
CA THR A 136 -2.60 18.67 -16.81
C THR A 136 -3.16 17.46 -17.54
N LEU A 137 -2.98 16.32 -16.94
CA LEU A 137 -3.37 15.01 -17.46
C LEU A 137 -4.36 14.34 -16.52
N GLU A 138 -5.34 13.63 -17.08
CA GLU A 138 -6.23 12.75 -16.34
C GLU A 138 -5.88 11.31 -16.70
N VAL A 139 -5.73 10.49 -15.66
CA VAL A 139 -5.57 9.05 -15.77
C VAL A 139 -6.86 8.39 -15.37
N THR A 140 -7.33 7.46 -16.20
CA THR A 140 -8.36 6.48 -15.81
C THR A 140 -7.76 5.09 -15.98
N ALA A 141 -7.67 4.34 -14.90
CA ALA A 141 -7.20 2.96 -14.96
C ALA A 141 -7.99 2.06 -14.01
N THR A 142 -8.35 0.90 -14.51
CA THR A 142 -9.04 -0.16 -13.76
C THR A 142 -8.43 -1.50 -14.08
N ASP A 143 -8.45 -2.37 -13.11
CA ASP A 143 -8.11 -3.77 -13.23
C ASP A 143 -9.17 -4.60 -12.51
N TYR A 144 -9.70 -5.63 -13.18
CA TYR A 144 -10.74 -6.47 -12.60
C TYR A 144 -10.21 -7.50 -11.63
N ASP A 145 -8.91 -7.78 -11.68
CA ASP A 145 -8.25 -8.77 -10.84
C ASP A 145 -7.66 -8.16 -9.56
N CYS A 146 -7.26 -6.88 -9.58
CA CYS A 146 -6.76 -6.18 -8.41
C CYS A 146 -7.00 -4.66 -8.47
N PRO A 147 -7.04 -3.96 -7.34
CA PRO A 147 -7.12 -2.50 -7.34
C PRO A 147 -5.78 -1.86 -7.74
N MET A 148 -5.87 -0.73 -8.43
CA MET A 148 -4.71 0.11 -8.75
C MET A 148 -4.09 0.64 -7.46
N MET A 149 -2.82 0.33 -7.22
CA MET A 149 -2.11 0.68 -5.98
C MET A 149 -1.08 1.80 -6.19
N TYR A 150 -0.47 1.82 -7.36
CA TYR A 150 0.62 2.74 -7.71
C TYR A 150 0.57 3.06 -9.18
N TYR A 151 1.22 4.14 -9.56
CA TYR A 151 1.51 4.49 -10.94
C TYR A 151 2.93 5.04 -11.08
N ASP A 152 3.46 4.99 -12.26
CA ASP A 152 4.60 5.76 -12.73
C ASP A 152 4.30 6.36 -14.10
N TYR A 153 5.16 7.22 -14.58
CA TYR A 153 5.02 7.80 -15.91
C TYR A 153 6.38 8.00 -16.57
N SER A 154 6.36 8.07 -17.89
CA SER A 154 7.53 8.39 -18.72
C SER A 154 7.26 9.65 -19.53
N THR A 155 8.25 10.54 -19.64
CA THR A 155 8.23 11.74 -20.48
C THR A 155 9.15 11.64 -21.70
N ASP A 156 9.83 10.50 -21.87
CA ASP A 156 10.83 10.29 -22.93
C ASP A 156 10.51 9.10 -23.84
N GLY A 157 9.23 8.72 -23.91
CA GLY A 157 8.76 7.63 -24.75
C GLY A 157 9.07 6.25 -24.18
N GLY A 158 9.07 6.09 -22.85
CA GLY A 158 9.24 4.82 -22.18
C GLY A 158 10.69 4.38 -21.98
N LYS A 159 11.66 5.29 -22.13
CA LYS A 159 13.09 4.97 -21.88
C LYS A 159 13.43 5.05 -20.41
N THR A 160 12.86 6.03 -19.73
CA THR A 160 12.96 6.17 -18.26
C THR A 160 11.58 6.41 -17.67
N TYR A 161 11.43 6.05 -16.40
CA TYR A 161 10.19 6.20 -15.66
C TYR A 161 10.44 6.99 -14.38
N SER A 162 9.38 7.66 -13.89
CA SER A 162 9.39 8.29 -12.57
C SER A 162 9.58 7.26 -11.46
N GLU A 163 9.82 7.74 -10.24
CA GLU A 163 9.62 6.91 -9.05
C GLU A 163 8.16 6.41 -9.01
N LEU A 164 7.96 5.25 -8.37
CA LEU A 164 6.64 4.70 -8.18
C LEU A 164 5.84 5.57 -7.21
N ILE A 165 4.68 6.03 -7.62
CA ILE A 165 3.84 6.97 -6.89
C ILE A 165 2.59 6.25 -6.38
N PRO A 166 2.22 6.37 -5.10
CA PRO A 166 0.97 5.80 -4.60
C PRO A 166 -0.24 6.33 -5.36
N TRP A 167 -1.20 5.45 -5.64
CA TRP A 167 -2.45 5.83 -6.28
C TRP A 167 -3.21 6.84 -5.43
N PRO A 168 -3.59 8.01 -5.96
CA PRO A 168 -4.21 9.06 -5.18
C PRO A 168 -5.56 8.65 -4.58
N ASP A 169 -5.85 9.16 -3.37
CA ASP A 169 -7.11 8.94 -2.64
C ASP A 169 -7.45 7.47 -2.41
N LEU A 170 -6.46 6.56 -2.58
CA LEU A 170 -6.59 5.16 -2.24
C LEU A 170 -6.72 5.00 -0.72
N ASP A 171 -7.80 4.38 -0.26
CA ASP A 171 -7.96 3.98 1.13
C ASP A 171 -8.39 2.51 1.22
N ILE A 172 -7.43 1.63 1.39
CA ILE A 172 -7.67 0.19 1.48
C ILE A 172 -8.38 -0.21 2.77
N MET A 173 -8.35 0.62 3.82
CA MET A 173 -9.00 0.31 5.10
C MET A 173 -10.51 0.42 5.01
N VAL A 174 -10.99 1.34 4.20
CA VAL A 174 -12.44 1.52 3.95
C VAL A 174 -12.86 1.01 2.57
N GLY A 175 -11.92 0.50 1.77
CA GLY A 175 -12.20 -0.05 0.45
C GLY A 175 -12.49 1.02 -0.61
N THR A 176 -11.82 2.17 -0.52
CA THR A 176 -11.90 3.22 -1.52
C THR A 176 -10.82 3.02 -2.56
N TYR A 177 -11.24 2.73 -3.79
CA TYR A 177 -10.35 2.47 -4.94
C TYR A 177 -10.77 3.38 -6.11
N PRO A 178 -10.27 4.64 -6.16
CA PRO A 178 -10.60 5.53 -7.26
C PRO A 178 -10.04 5.02 -8.59
N ASP A 179 -10.86 5.10 -9.64
CA ASP A 179 -10.46 4.70 -11.00
C ASP A 179 -9.77 5.84 -11.76
N THR A 180 -9.91 7.07 -11.29
CA THR A 180 -9.51 8.27 -12.04
C THR A 180 -8.89 9.30 -11.11
N PHE A 181 -7.81 9.93 -11.57
CA PHE A 181 -7.21 11.10 -10.93
C PHE A 181 -6.56 12.02 -11.97
N THR A 182 -6.22 13.23 -11.53
CA THR A 182 -5.48 14.19 -12.36
C THR A 182 -4.12 14.51 -11.74
N PHE A 183 -3.13 14.75 -12.58
CA PHE A 183 -1.82 15.25 -12.16
C PHE A 183 -1.27 16.25 -13.20
N SER A 184 -0.35 17.11 -12.76
CA SER A 184 0.29 18.07 -13.64
C SER A 184 1.78 17.78 -13.77
N LEU A 185 2.31 18.04 -14.96
CA LEU A 185 3.73 18.05 -15.28
C LEU A 185 4.14 19.43 -15.76
N SER A 186 5.35 19.84 -15.42
CA SER A 186 5.93 21.08 -15.91
C SER A 186 7.10 20.79 -16.83
N PHE A 187 7.09 21.38 -18.01
CA PHE A 187 8.14 21.23 -19.01
C PHE A 187 8.83 22.56 -19.24
N THR A 188 10.14 22.52 -19.42
CA THR A 188 10.91 23.70 -19.81
C THR A 188 10.77 23.93 -21.33
N LYS A 189 10.65 25.17 -21.74
CA LYS A 189 10.53 25.51 -23.16
C LYS A 189 11.72 24.96 -23.96
N GLY A 190 11.43 24.05 -24.88
CA GLY A 190 12.43 23.43 -25.75
C GLY A 190 12.75 21.96 -25.38
N GLU A 191 12.17 21.42 -24.32
CA GLU A 191 12.15 19.98 -24.07
C GLU A 191 11.05 19.34 -24.93
N THR A 192 11.45 18.32 -25.71
CA THR A 192 10.54 17.52 -26.55
C THR A 192 10.69 16.06 -26.19
#